data_d5a10fb8d0ba16103c06a7899a15f0c5
#
_entry.id   d5a10fb8d0ba16103c06a7899a15f0c5
#
_cell.length_a   1.000
_cell.length_b   1.000
_cell.length_c   1.000
_cell.angle_alpha   90.00
_cell.angle_beta   90.00
_cell.angle_gamma   90.00
#
_symmetry.space_group_name_H-M   'P 1'
#
loop_
_entity.id
_entity.type
_entity.pdbx_description
1 polymer ?
#
loop_
_entity_poly.entity_id
_entity_poly.type
_entity_poly.pdbx_seq_one_letter_code
_entity_poly.pdbx_strand_id
1 'polypeptide(L)'
;WQPIGVDIGKQIRYSEFNEILSKLAASSAVKAYTASITSEDGRPIYCLEIGNGSKTVTFTAGVHAREVANPQFMLKFASELVSEYEKGDTAIADLLSTVKLVILPCVNPDGYEAATNGTGVIANKKLYFATCNNCEVFHTKSNARGVDLNRNFPSFSASLLWKEKKEDTYLIKTYRN
;
A
#
# COMPACT_ATOMS: atom_id res chain seq x y z
N TRP A 1 6.63 24.13 9.25
CA TRP A 1 6.97 22.71 8.97
C TRP A 1 7.88 22.15 10.04
N GLN A 2 7.63 20.91 10.48
CA GLN A 2 8.49 20.17 11.38
C GLN A 2 8.89 18.87 10.67
N PRO A 3 10.20 18.53 10.62
CA PRO A 3 10.63 17.28 9.99
C PRO A 3 9.96 16.06 10.62
N ILE A 4 9.55 15.12 9.78
CA ILE A 4 8.90 13.88 10.21
C ILE A 4 9.93 12.77 10.13
N GLY A 5 10.42 12.32 11.28
CA GLY A 5 11.30 11.16 11.35
C GLY A 5 10.47 9.88 11.22
N VAL A 6 10.53 9.21 10.07
CA VAL A 6 9.97 7.88 9.91
C VAL A 6 11.05 6.84 10.20
N ASP A 7 10.95 6.21 11.37
CA ASP A 7 11.89 5.16 11.80
C ASP A 7 11.47 3.80 11.26
N ILE A 8 12.11 3.36 10.18
CA ILE A 8 11.86 2.03 9.58
C ILE A 8 12.53 0.88 10.36
N GLY A 9 13.32 1.17 11.39
CA GLY A 9 13.84 0.16 12.32
C GLY A 9 12.77 -0.35 13.30
N LYS A 10 11.62 0.31 13.33
CA LYS A 10 10.44 -0.10 14.12
C LYS A 10 9.28 -0.41 13.21
N GLN A 11 8.45 -1.36 13.63
CA GLN A 11 7.22 -1.64 12.92
C GLN A 11 6.23 -0.48 13.12
N ILE A 12 5.78 0.10 12.01
CA ILE A 12 4.76 1.15 11.99
C ILE A 12 3.40 0.46 11.84
N ARG A 13 2.48 0.72 12.78
CA ARG A 13 1.10 0.21 12.68
C ARG A 13 0.33 0.93 11.59
N TYR A 14 -0.60 0.26 10.95
CA TYR A 14 -1.40 0.89 9.90
C TYR A 14 -2.20 2.11 10.41
N SER A 15 -2.63 2.08 11.67
CA SER A 15 -3.29 3.22 12.32
C SER A 15 -2.41 4.47 12.42
N GLU A 16 -1.08 4.31 12.46
CA GLU A 16 -0.12 5.43 12.52
C GLU A 16 0.11 6.08 11.15
N PHE A 17 -0.26 5.40 10.05
CA PHE A 17 -0.10 5.95 8.70
C PHE A 17 -0.83 7.29 8.56
N ASN A 18 -2.08 7.36 9.03
CA ASN A 18 -2.87 8.61 8.94
C ASN A 18 -2.20 9.78 9.65
N GLU A 19 -1.57 9.55 10.80
CA GLU A 19 -0.84 10.59 11.52
C GLU A 19 0.37 11.07 10.72
N ILE A 20 1.16 10.13 10.17
CA ILE A 20 2.33 10.46 9.33
C ILE A 20 1.89 11.25 8.10
N LEU A 21 0.84 10.79 7.40
CA LEU A 21 0.33 11.46 6.21
C LEU A 21 -0.23 12.85 6.52
N SER A 22 -0.92 12.99 7.64
CA SER A 22 -1.46 14.29 8.08
C SER A 22 -0.34 15.29 8.39
N LYS A 23 0.74 14.83 8.99
CA LYS A 23 1.94 15.66 9.21
C LYS A 23 2.61 16.06 7.89
N LEU A 24 2.71 15.13 6.93
CA LEU A 24 3.23 15.43 5.58
C LEU A 24 2.36 16.47 4.86
N ALA A 25 1.05 16.38 5.00
CA ALA A 25 0.10 17.32 4.40
C ALA A 25 0.15 18.75 5.01
N ALA A 26 0.95 18.99 6.04
CA ALA A 26 1.26 20.34 6.51
C ALA A 26 2.18 21.10 5.53
N SER A 27 2.90 20.42 4.65
CA SER A 27 3.64 21.02 3.54
C SER A 27 2.70 21.43 2.42
N SER A 28 2.93 22.61 1.83
CA SER A 28 2.20 23.10 0.67
C SER A 28 2.40 22.25 -0.60
N ALA A 29 3.48 21.47 -0.64
CA ALA A 29 3.77 20.55 -1.74
C ALA A 29 2.98 19.24 -1.66
N VAL A 30 2.25 18.99 -0.56
CA VAL A 30 1.64 17.67 -0.28
C VAL A 30 0.13 17.78 -0.16
N LYS A 31 -0.57 16.84 -0.82
CA LYS A 31 -1.98 16.57 -0.58
C LYS A 31 -2.14 15.13 -0.13
N ALA A 32 -2.70 14.92 1.05
CA ALA A 32 -3.04 13.61 1.58
C ALA A 32 -4.55 13.37 1.52
N TYR A 33 -4.97 12.18 1.10
CA TYR A 33 -6.37 11.78 1.03
C TYR A 33 -6.50 10.26 1.12
N THR A 34 -7.73 9.77 1.18
CA THR A 34 -8.04 8.35 1.07
C THR A 34 -8.65 8.05 -0.29
N ALA A 35 -8.38 6.88 -0.83
CA ALA A 35 -9.06 6.41 -2.03
C ALA A 35 -10.58 6.33 -1.79
N SER A 36 -11.36 6.38 -2.86
CA SER A 36 -12.83 6.25 -2.80
C SER A 36 -13.32 4.85 -2.43
N ILE A 37 -12.39 3.88 -2.37
CA ILE A 37 -12.63 2.49 -1.99
C ILE A 37 -11.89 2.18 -0.68
N THR A 38 -12.39 1.19 0.03
CA THR A 38 -11.73 0.63 1.22
C THR A 38 -11.22 -0.78 0.93
N SER A 39 -10.42 -1.31 1.85
CA SER A 39 -10.07 -2.73 1.85
C SER A 39 -11.30 -3.61 2.15
N GLU A 40 -11.13 -4.93 2.07
CA GLU A 40 -12.18 -5.91 2.39
C GLU A 40 -12.75 -5.74 3.80
N ASP A 41 -11.88 -5.46 4.79
CA ASP A 41 -12.27 -5.24 6.19
C ASP A 41 -12.59 -3.74 6.49
N GLY A 42 -12.76 -2.91 5.45
CA GLY A 42 -13.17 -1.52 5.58
C GLY A 42 -12.05 -0.54 5.96
N ARG A 43 -10.79 -0.95 5.92
CA ARG A 43 -9.67 -0.03 6.20
C ARG A 43 -9.48 0.96 5.05
N PRO A 44 -9.24 2.25 5.34
CA PRO A 44 -8.98 3.24 4.30
C PRO A 44 -7.69 2.88 3.54
N ILE A 45 -7.64 3.22 2.25
CA ILE A 45 -6.41 3.14 1.45
C ILE A 45 -5.89 4.56 1.29
N TYR A 46 -4.75 4.85 1.89
CA TYR A 46 -4.16 6.19 1.91
C TYR A 46 -3.42 6.52 0.63
N CYS A 47 -3.51 7.78 0.23
CA CYS A 47 -2.86 8.35 -0.94
C CYS A 47 -2.15 9.65 -0.58
N LEU A 48 -0.98 9.86 -1.19
CA LEU A 48 -0.25 11.13 -1.17
C LEU A 48 -0.05 11.61 -2.60
N GLU A 49 -0.29 12.90 -2.84
CA GLU A 49 0.25 13.62 -4.00
C GLU A 49 1.33 14.56 -3.51
N ILE A 50 2.52 14.52 -4.11
CA ILE A 50 3.66 15.37 -3.79
C ILE A 50 4.10 16.08 -5.07
N GLY A 51 4.14 17.41 -5.03
CA GLY A 51 4.43 18.26 -6.18
C GLY A 51 3.20 18.54 -7.04
N ASN A 52 3.37 19.44 -8.01
CA ASN A 52 2.29 19.94 -8.89
C ASN A 52 2.63 19.86 -10.38
N GLY A 53 3.71 19.16 -10.72
CA GLY A 53 4.16 19.00 -12.10
C GLY A 53 3.12 18.32 -13.00
N SER A 54 3.24 18.56 -14.28
CA SER A 54 2.32 18.02 -15.30
C SER A 54 2.52 16.52 -15.58
N LYS A 55 3.69 15.99 -15.26
CA LYS A 55 4.01 14.56 -15.40
C LYS A 55 3.69 13.83 -14.12
N THR A 56 2.88 12.78 -14.18
CA THR A 56 2.54 11.97 -13.00
C THR A 56 3.35 10.69 -12.97
N VAL A 57 3.96 10.42 -11.81
CA VAL A 57 4.62 9.14 -11.51
C VAL A 57 3.91 8.53 -10.31
N THR A 58 3.45 7.28 -10.44
CA THR A 58 2.72 6.58 -9.38
C THR A 58 3.58 5.48 -8.77
N PHE A 59 3.65 5.47 -7.44
CA PHE A 59 4.25 4.41 -6.64
C PHE A 59 3.18 3.70 -5.82
N THR A 60 3.21 2.37 -5.86
CA THR A 60 2.36 1.53 -5.02
C THR A 60 3.22 0.56 -4.23
N ALA A 61 2.89 0.34 -2.96
CA ALA A 61 3.57 -0.61 -2.10
C ALA A 61 2.57 -1.46 -1.31
N GLY A 62 3.07 -2.51 -0.65
CA GLY A 62 2.24 -3.36 0.20
C GLY A 62 1.16 -4.13 -0.54
N VAL A 63 1.44 -4.61 -1.75
CA VAL A 63 0.53 -5.50 -2.50
C VAL A 63 0.43 -6.84 -1.78
N HIS A 64 1.55 -7.44 -1.43
CA HIS A 64 1.58 -8.67 -0.65
C HIS A 64 1.71 -8.36 0.85
N ALA A 65 0.92 -9.05 1.64
CA ALA A 65 0.85 -8.87 3.10
C ALA A 65 2.23 -8.94 3.79
N ARG A 66 3.04 -9.94 3.43
CA ARG A 66 4.34 -10.22 4.05
C ARG A 66 5.43 -9.18 3.76
N GLU A 67 5.21 -8.30 2.78
CA GLU A 67 6.20 -7.30 2.35
C GLU A 67 6.06 -6.00 3.18
N VAL A 68 6.07 -6.13 4.50
CA VAL A 68 5.78 -5.04 5.46
C VAL A 68 6.79 -3.89 5.42
N ALA A 69 8.01 -4.14 4.96
CA ALA A 69 9.02 -3.11 4.85
C ALA A 69 8.71 -2.09 3.73
N ASN A 70 8.07 -2.52 2.64
CA ASN A 70 7.80 -1.67 1.48
C ASN A 70 6.88 -0.48 1.81
N PRO A 71 5.74 -0.65 2.51
CA PRO A 71 4.92 0.46 2.98
C PRO A 71 5.68 1.47 3.85
N GLN A 72 6.48 0.97 4.80
CA GLN A 72 7.26 1.82 5.70
C GLN A 72 8.34 2.60 4.95
N PHE A 73 8.99 1.93 3.97
CA PHE A 73 9.96 2.59 3.09
C PHE A 73 9.31 3.71 2.26
N MET A 74 8.09 3.52 1.75
CA MET A 74 7.37 4.57 1.02
C MET A 74 7.05 5.79 1.90
N LEU A 75 6.67 5.56 3.16
CA LEU A 75 6.45 6.65 4.12
C LEU A 75 7.75 7.39 4.42
N LYS A 76 8.85 6.67 4.62
CA LYS A 76 10.18 7.26 4.83
C LYS A 76 10.61 8.08 3.62
N PHE A 77 10.52 7.50 2.42
CA PHE A 77 10.84 8.20 1.17
C PHE A 77 10.06 9.50 1.03
N ALA A 78 8.74 9.45 1.24
CA ALA A 78 7.90 10.66 1.18
C ALA A 78 8.31 11.70 2.22
N SER A 79 8.62 11.28 3.46
CA SER A 79 9.02 12.19 4.52
C SER A 79 10.36 12.86 4.26
N GLU A 80 11.34 12.13 3.74
CA GLU A 80 12.65 12.69 3.38
C GLU A 80 12.53 13.66 2.20
N LEU A 81 11.81 13.28 1.15
CA LEU A 81 11.59 14.14 0.00
C LEU A 81 10.94 15.48 0.39
N VAL A 82 9.88 15.42 1.20
CA VAL A 82 9.20 16.62 1.68
C VAL A 82 10.10 17.44 2.61
N SER A 83 10.90 16.77 3.44
CA SER A 83 11.85 17.46 4.32
C SER A 83 12.90 18.25 3.53
N GLU A 84 13.45 17.68 2.46
CA GLU A 84 14.41 18.40 1.61
C GLU A 84 13.74 19.57 0.86
N TYR A 85 12.52 19.37 0.36
CA TYR A 85 11.73 20.46 -0.23
C TYR A 85 11.54 21.64 0.75
N GLU A 86 11.13 21.34 1.98
CA GLU A 86 10.88 22.38 3.01
C GLU A 86 12.17 23.06 3.51
N LYS A 87 13.32 22.42 3.36
CA LYS A 87 14.64 23.05 3.59
C LYS A 87 15.07 23.98 2.45
N GLY A 88 14.33 24.00 1.35
CA GLY A 88 14.62 24.84 0.20
C GLY A 88 15.61 24.22 -0.79
N ASP A 89 15.70 22.88 -0.84
CA ASP A 89 16.51 22.20 -1.87
C ASP A 89 15.93 22.51 -3.26
N THR A 90 16.73 23.22 -4.06
CA THR A 90 16.30 23.70 -5.38
C THR A 90 16.13 22.57 -6.39
N ALA A 91 16.91 21.51 -6.30
CA ALA A 91 16.79 20.38 -7.20
C ALA A 91 15.48 19.61 -6.95
N ILE A 92 15.11 19.45 -5.68
CA ILE A 92 13.81 18.86 -5.30
C ILE A 92 12.66 19.78 -5.70
N ALA A 93 12.78 21.09 -5.51
CA ALA A 93 11.75 22.04 -5.92
C ALA A 93 11.53 22.01 -7.45
N ASP A 94 12.59 21.97 -8.23
CA ASP A 94 12.55 21.86 -9.70
C ASP A 94 11.92 20.53 -10.14
N LEU A 95 12.29 19.43 -9.49
CA LEU A 95 11.70 18.11 -9.73
C LEU A 95 10.18 18.16 -9.50
N LEU A 96 9.74 18.64 -8.34
CA LEU A 96 8.33 18.67 -7.94
C LEU A 96 7.49 19.67 -8.74
N SER A 97 8.12 20.69 -9.35
CA SER A 97 7.46 21.57 -10.31
C SER A 97 7.17 20.90 -11.66
N THR A 98 7.96 19.90 -12.02
CA THR A 98 7.87 19.16 -13.29
C THR A 98 7.06 17.87 -13.13
N VAL A 99 7.23 17.19 -12.01
CA VAL A 99 6.64 15.88 -11.71
C VAL A 99 5.72 15.99 -10.51
N LYS A 100 4.59 15.32 -10.60
CA LYS A 100 3.70 15.03 -9.48
C LYS A 100 3.85 13.55 -9.11
N LEU A 101 4.26 13.26 -7.91
CA LEU A 101 4.31 11.91 -7.38
C LEU A 101 2.97 11.56 -6.73
N VAL A 102 2.41 10.41 -7.11
CA VAL A 102 1.23 9.82 -6.47
C VAL A 102 1.69 8.56 -5.75
N ILE A 103 1.60 8.54 -4.44
CA ILE A 103 2.10 7.44 -3.62
C ILE A 103 0.95 6.80 -2.87
N LEU A 104 0.76 5.49 -3.08
CA LEU A 104 -0.11 4.63 -2.29
C LEU A 104 0.81 3.76 -1.42
N PRO A 105 1.11 4.17 -0.17
CA PRO A 105 2.12 3.48 0.63
C PRO A 105 1.73 2.04 0.99
N CYS A 106 0.42 1.73 1.04
CA CYS A 106 -0.05 0.38 1.29
C CYS A 106 -1.39 0.13 0.61
N VAL A 107 -1.40 -0.67 -0.45
CA VAL A 107 -2.63 -1.02 -1.20
C VAL A 107 -3.36 -2.23 -0.62
N ASN A 108 -2.75 -2.96 0.31
CA ASN A 108 -3.32 -4.11 1.01
C ASN A 108 -3.22 -3.92 2.53
N PRO A 109 -3.99 -2.98 3.12
CA PRO A 109 -3.89 -2.69 4.54
C PRO A 109 -4.33 -3.85 5.44
N ASP A 110 -5.28 -4.66 5.00
CA ASP A 110 -5.71 -5.84 5.76
C ASP A 110 -4.60 -6.89 5.83
N GLY A 111 -3.94 -7.14 4.71
CA GLY A 111 -2.80 -8.03 4.66
C GLY A 111 -1.62 -7.51 5.48
N TYR A 112 -1.35 -6.21 5.42
CA TYR A 112 -0.33 -5.56 6.24
C TYR A 112 -0.61 -5.75 7.73
N GLU A 113 -1.84 -5.48 8.17
CA GLU A 113 -2.26 -5.68 9.57
C GLU A 113 -2.18 -7.16 9.97
N ALA A 114 -2.61 -8.08 9.11
CA ALA A 114 -2.51 -9.51 9.40
C ALA A 114 -1.06 -9.98 9.52
N ALA A 115 -0.15 -9.46 8.69
CA ALA A 115 1.28 -9.80 8.75
C ALA A 115 1.99 -9.21 9.97
N THR A 116 1.53 -8.06 10.46
CA THR A 116 2.16 -7.34 11.58
C THR A 116 1.55 -7.68 12.94
N ASN A 117 0.24 -7.93 13.00
CA ASN A 117 -0.52 -8.13 14.24
C ASN A 117 -1.18 -9.52 14.33
N GLY A 118 -0.91 -10.39 13.35
CA GLY A 118 -1.50 -11.73 13.28
C GLY A 118 -2.88 -11.75 12.63
N THR A 119 -3.30 -12.93 12.19
CA THR A 119 -4.58 -13.14 11.50
C THR A 119 -5.82 -12.89 12.37
N GLY A 120 -5.61 -12.65 13.67
CA GLY A 120 -6.67 -12.26 14.61
C GLY A 120 -7.40 -10.99 14.22
N VAL A 121 -6.75 -10.10 13.45
CA VAL A 121 -7.30 -8.82 12.99
C VAL A 121 -8.24 -8.93 11.78
N ILE A 122 -8.30 -10.10 11.13
CA ILE A 122 -9.17 -10.35 9.98
C ILE A 122 -10.62 -10.57 10.46
N ALA A 123 -11.55 -9.81 9.89
CA ALA A 123 -12.95 -9.86 10.28
C ALA A 123 -13.61 -11.21 9.91
N ASN A 124 -13.46 -11.68 8.67
CA ASN A 124 -14.01 -12.96 8.23
C ASN A 124 -12.93 -14.06 8.14
N LYS A 125 -12.51 -14.56 9.29
CA LYS A 125 -11.48 -15.61 9.39
C LYS A 125 -11.85 -16.89 8.63
N LYS A 126 -13.14 -17.26 8.65
CA LYS A 126 -13.60 -18.47 7.95
C LYS A 126 -13.35 -18.37 6.45
N LEU A 127 -13.70 -17.25 5.85
CA LEU A 127 -13.44 -17.00 4.42
C LEU A 127 -11.94 -16.91 4.13
N TYR A 128 -11.21 -16.15 4.95
CA TYR A 128 -9.77 -16.01 4.81
C TYR A 128 -9.06 -17.36 4.75
N PHE A 129 -9.28 -18.23 5.75
CA PHE A 129 -8.63 -19.54 5.81
C PHE A 129 -9.15 -20.55 4.76
N ALA A 130 -10.35 -20.35 4.22
CA ALA A 130 -10.88 -21.17 3.14
C ALA A 130 -10.26 -20.85 1.77
N THR A 131 -9.75 -19.62 1.58
CA THR A 131 -9.27 -19.12 0.29
C THR A 131 -7.76 -18.89 0.25
N CYS A 132 -7.14 -18.66 1.39
CA CYS A 132 -5.72 -18.38 1.50
C CYS A 132 -4.88 -19.64 1.29
N ASN A 133 -3.95 -19.59 0.35
CA ASN A 133 -3.09 -20.74 0.00
C ASN A 133 -1.96 -20.98 1.01
N ASN A 134 -1.50 -19.94 1.68
CA ASN A 134 -0.47 -20.02 2.72
C ASN A 134 -0.80 -18.96 3.78
N CYS A 135 -1.54 -19.39 4.78
CA CYS A 135 -2.12 -18.51 5.79
C CYS A 135 -1.22 -18.29 7.00
N GLU A 136 0.00 -18.81 6.99
CA GLU A 136 0.96 -18.49 8.03
C GLU A 136 1.29 -17.01 7.99
N VAL A 137 1.24 -16.37 9.16
CA VAL A 137 1.33 -14.91 9.34
C VAL A 137 2.47 -14.27 8.54
N PHE A 138 3.66 -14.90 8.58
CA PHE A 138 4.86 -14.38 7.91
C PHE A 138 4.99 -14.75 6.42
N HIS A 139 4.11 -15.58 5.90
CA HIS A 139 4.17 -16.06 4.51
C HIS A 139 2.99 -15.61 3.66
N THR A 140 1.95 -15.06 4.27
CA THR A 140 0.75 -14.66 3.54
C THR A 140 1.05 -13.55 2.54
N LYS A 141 0.43 -13.66 1.37
CA LYS A 141 0.42 -12.62 0.34
C LYS A 141 -0.95 -11.95 0.22
N SER A 142 -1.95 -12.52 0.88
CA SER A 142 -3.36 -12.27 0.66
C SER A 142 -3.86 -10.98 1.32
N ASN A 143 -5.00 -10.50 0.83
CA ASN A 143 -5.86 -9.55 1.54
C ASN A 143 -6.74 -10.30 2.58
N ALA A 144 -7.69 -9.59 3.24
CA ALA A 144 -8.57 -10.19 4.24
C ALA A 144 -9.53 -11.26 3.67
N ARG A 145 -9.73 -11.29 2.36
CA ARG A 145 -10.52 -12.32 1.67
C ARG A 145 -9.70 -13.57 1.33
N GLY A 146 -8.40 -13.59 1.61
CA GLY A 146 -7.49 -14.67 1.26
C GLY A 146 -6.98 -14.62 -0.18
N VAL A 147 -7.17 -13.51 -0.88
CA VAL A 147 -6.84 -13.33 -2.29
C VAL A 147 -5.48 -12.66 -2.47
N ASP A 148 -4.64 -13.23 -3.33
CA ASP A 148 -3.42 -12.59 -3.81
C ASP A 148 -3.78 -11.53 -4.85
N LEU A 149 -3.68 -10.25 -4.47
CA LEU A 149 -4.03 -9.11 -5.33
C LEU A 149 -3.19 -9.08 -6.60
N ASN A 150 -1.94 -9.54 -6.54
CA ASN A 150 -1.04 -9.59 -7.69
C ASN A 150 -1.35 -10.75 -8.68
N ARG A 151 -2.41 -11.51 -8.44
CA ARG A 151 -2.95 -12.54 -9.34
C ARG A 151 -4.33 -12.18 -9.88
N ASN A 152 -4.84 -10.99 -9.56
CA ASN A 152 -6.21 -10.57 -9.90
C ASN A 152 -6.28 -9.32 -10.79
N PHE A 153 -5.19 -8.89 -11.39
CA PHE A 153 -5.23 -7.85 -12.41
C PHE A 153 -5.97 -8.36 -13.64
N PRO A 154 -6.97 -7.62 -14.16
CA PRO A 154 -7.65 -7.97 -15.38
C PRO A 154 -6.69 -7.80 -16.56
N SER A 155 -6.05 -8.88 -17.01
CA SER A 155 -5.23 -8.86 -18.21
C SER A 155 -5.67 -9.97 -19.16
N PHE A 156 -5.61 -9.71 -20.45
CA PHE A 156 -5.93 -10.69 -21.49
C PHE A 156 -4.99 -11.91 -21.44
N SER A 157 -3.74 -11.70 -21.03
CA SER A 157 -2.73 -12.74 -20.86
C SER A 157 -2.94 -13.56 -19.58
N ALA A 158 -3.49 -12.97 -18.52
CA ALA A 158 -3.78 -13.71 -17.29
C ALA A 158 -4.75 -14.86 -17.54
N SER A 159 -5.77 -14.68 -18.40
CA SER A 159 -6.73 -15.73 -18.71
C SER A 159 -6.13 -16.95 -19.43
N LEU A 160 -5.02 -16.79 -20.12
CA LEU A 160 -4.29 -17.86 -20.80
C LEU A 160 -3.30 -18.59 -19.87
N LEU A 161 -2.61 -17.84 -19.01
CA LEU A 161 -1.67 -18.38 -18.03
C LEU A 161 -2.35 -19.22 -16.95
N TRP A 162 -3.63 -18.99 -16.69
CA TRP A 162 -4.40 -19.67 -15.66
C TRP A 162 -4.85 -21.08 -16.04
N LYS A 163 -4.83 -21.44 -17.32
CA LYS A 163 -5.14 -22.80 -17.78
C LYS A 163 -4.03 -23.81 -17.44
N GLU A 164 -2.83 -23.35 -17.16
CA GLU A 164 -1.65 -24.21 -16.98
C GLU A 164 -1.27 -24.48 -15.51
N LYS A 165 -1.77 -23.68 -14.53
CA LYS A 165 -1.45 -23.84 -13.10
C LYS A 165 -2.70 -24.15 -12.28
N LYS A 166 -2.89 -25.43 -11.92
CA LYS A 166 -4.02 -25.91 -11.10
C LYS A 166 -4.15 -25.23 -9.73
N GLU A 167 -3.05 -24.78 -9.14
CA GLU A 167 -3.00 -24.16 -7.81
C GLU A 167 -3.56 -22.73 -7.80
N ASP A 168 -3.40 -22.01 -8.90
CA ASP A 168 -3.89 -20.61 -9.03
C ASP A 168 -5.38 -20.55 -9.45
N THR A 169 -5.93 -21.62 -9.98
CA THR A 169 -7.32 -21.65 -10.49
C THR A 169 -8.36 -21.50 -9.38
N TYR A 170 -8.04 -21.85 -8.16
CA TYR A 170 -8.98 -21.79 -7.03
C TYR A 170 -9.26 -20.32 -6.61
N LEU A 171 -8.24 -19.47 -6.64
CA LEU A 171 -8.36 -18.06 -6.28
C LEU A 171 -9.22 -17.25 -7.27
N ILE A 172 -9.20 -17.61 -8.56
CA ILE A 172 -10.02 -16.94 -9.58
C ILE A 172 -11.49 -17.34 -9.50
N LYS A 173 -11.80 -18.61 -9.22
CA LYS A 173 -13.20 -19.07 -9.10
C LYS A 173 -13.96 -18.33 -8.00
N THR A 174 -13.27 -17.95 -6.92
CA THR A 174 -13.87 -17.20 -5.80
C THR A 174 -14.10 -15.72 -6.12
N TYR A 175 -13.44 -15.17 -7.14
CA TYR A 175 -13.55 -13.74 -7.49
C TYR A 175 -14.58 -13.45 -8.58
N ARG A 176 -15.00 -14.47 -9.33
CA ARG A 176 -15.94 -14.32 -10.47
C ARG A 176 -17.38 -14.73 -10.16
N ASN A 177 -17.65 -15.14 -8.97
CA ASN A 177 -18.98 -15.39 -8.44
C ASN A 177 -19.24 -14.36 -7.32
#